data_b0a8d6bde178eb87bf56d187c269206f
#
_entry.id   b0a8d6bde178eb87bf56d187c269206f
#
_cell.length_a   1.000
_cell.length_b   1.000
_cell.length_c   1.000
_cell.angle_alpha   90.00
_cell.angle_beta   90.00
_cell.angle_gamma   90.00
#
_symmetry.space_group_name_H-M   'P 1'
#
loop_
_entity.id
_entity.type
_entity.pdbx_description
1 polymer ?
#
loop_
_entity_poly.entity_id
_entity_poly.type
_entity_poly.pdbx_seq_one_letter_code
_entity_poly.pdbx_strand_id
1 'polypeptide(L)'
;MNKAFVRILILVVLAAGIVLTFNYRGHFDVAALEAWVADAGIVAPLLFVGLYALATVLFMPGSVLTLAGGALFGPVLGTLYNLIGATSGALLAFLVARYLASDWVQAKIGGDSGGRTSQLFKGVEAEGWRFVAFTRLVPLFPFNLLNYALGLTRIPLLEYLFSTFVFMLPGALAYTYLGYAGREAAAGSEGVIQKGLVALALLAVVAFLPRLVERLRQRPMLEIDDLKERVDGGRGLVLDVRTVVDFDGEQGHIRDALNLPLEALRERFTELGEDPERPIAIVCRTERRSAKAAAVLARQGFANAQVVRGGMTAWLERGWPIERNHQAQKEFR
;
A
#
# COMPACT_ATOMS: atom_id res chain seq x y z
N MET A 1 13.81 -37.90 -1.00
CA MET A 1 14.56 -36.71 -1.41
C MET A 1 14.59 -35.74 -0.25
N ASN A 2 15.76 -35.30 0.21
CA ASN A 2 15.88 -34.41 1.37
C ASN A 2 15.24 -33.03 1.06
N LYS A 3 14.34 -32.55 1.92
CA LYS A 3 13.64 -31.28 1.73
C LYS A 3 14.61 -30.10 1.53
N ALA A 4 15.78 -30.14 2.19
CA ALA A 4 16.82 -29.14 2.02
C ALA A 4 17.44 -29.19 0.61
N PHE A 5 17.69 -30.38 0.05
CA PHE A 5 18.21 -30.53 -1.30
C PHE A 5 17.26 -29.98 -2.37
N VAL A 6 15.96 -30.27 -2.23
CA VAL A 6 14.94 -29.72 -3.15
C VAL A 6 14.86 -28.20 -3.07
N ARG A 7 14.91 -27.63 -1.87
CA ARG A 7 14.94 -26.15 -1.67
C ARG A 7 16.17 -25.52 -2.35
N ILE A 8 17.35 -26.10 -2.13
CA ILE A 8 18.60 -25.60 -2.75
C ILE A 8 18.53 -25.70 -4.27
N LEU A 9 18.06 -26.83 -4.82
CA LEU A 9 17.93 -27.04 -6.25
C LEU A 9 17.00 -25.98 -6.89
N ILE A 10 15.83 -25.73 -6.28
CA ILE A 10 14.89 -24.69 -6.76
C ILE A 10 15.55 -23.31 -6.73
N LEU A 11 16.24 -22.96 -5.63
CA LEU A 11 16.93 -21.67 -5.52
C LEU A 11 18.03 -21.51 -6.57
N VAL A 12 18.81 -22.57 -6.86
CA VAL A 12 19.86 -22.55 -7.89
C VAL A 12 19.24 -22.39 -9.28
N VAL A 13 18.19 -23.14 -9.61
CA VAL A 13 17.49 -23.02 -10.90
C VAL A 13 16.89 -21.62 -11.07
N LEU A 14 16.30 -21.07 -10.00
CA LEU A 14 15.74 -19.72 -9.99
C LEU A 14 16.84 -18.66 -10.20
N ALA A 15 17.93 -18.76 -9.48
CA ALA A 15 19.07 -17.86 -9.62
C ALA A 15 19.67 -17.92 -11.02
N ALA A 16 19.87 -19.12 -11.57
CA ALA A 16 20.34 -19.30 -12.95
C ALA A 16 19.37 -18.70 -13.97
N GLY A 17 18.06 -18.94 -13.82
CA GLY A 17 17.02 -18.35 -14.67
C GLY A 17 17.01 -16.83 -14.62
N ILE A 18 17.13 -16.23 -13.43
CA ILE A 18 17.21 -14.77 -13.27
C ILE A 18 18.48 -14.22 -13.98
N VAL A 19 19.66 -14.83 -13.77
CA VAL A 19 20.91 -14.42 -14.41
C VAL A 19 20.80 -14.51 -15.94
N LEU A 20 20.25 -15.60 -16.47
CA LEU A 20 20.01 -15.76 -17.91
C LEU A 20 19.06 -14.66 -18.43
N THR A 21 17.97 -14.40 -17.74
CA THR A 21 17.01 -13.34 -18.12
C THR A 21 17.68 -11.97 -18.18
N PHE A 22 18.52 -11.63 -17.21
CA PHE A 22 19.26 -10.35 -17.21
C PHE A 22 20.28 -10.26 -18.33
N ASN A 23 20.95 -11.35 -18.67
CA ASN A 23 21.92 -11.37 -19.77
C ASN A 23 21.25 -11.27 -21.15
N TYR A 24 20.09 -11.91 -21.32
CA TYR A 24 19.40 -11.99 -22.62
C TYR A 24 18.25 -10.99 -22.80
N ARG A 25 17.98 -10.13 -21.82
CA ARG A 25 16.86 -9.14 -21.88
C ARG A 25 16.91 -8.20 -23.09
N GLY A 26 18.10 -7.93 -23.65
CA GLY A 26 18.28 -7.11 -24.84
C GLY A 26 17.91 -7.79 -26.16
N HIS A 27 17.67 -9.11 -26.14
CA HIS A 27 17.31 -9.93 -27.31
C HIS A 27 15.83 -10.32 -27.32
N PHE A 28 15.00 -9.66 -26.50
CA PHE A 28 13.57 -9.93 -26.47
C PHE A 28 12.91 -9.36 -27.74
N ASP A 29 12.65 -10.23 -28.70
CA ASP A 29 12.05 -9.88 -29.98
C ASP A 29 10.51 -10.04 -29.90
N VAL A 30 9.81 -8.90 -29.95
CA VAL A 30 8.34 -8.88 -29.92
C VAL A 30 7.76 -9.52 -31.19
N ALA A 31 8.41 -9.36 -32.35
CA ALA A 31 7.96 -9.95 -33.60
C ALA A 31 8.07 -11.49 -33.58
N ALA A 32 9.15 -12.03 -32.98
CA ALA A 32 9.27 -13.46 -32.77
C ALA A 32 8.19 -14.01 -31.83
N LEU A 33 7.82 -13.26 -30.79
CA LEU A 33 6.72 -13.63 -29.90
C LEU A 33 5.38 -13.60 -30.62
N GLU A 34 5.15 -12.59 -31.46
CA GLU A 34 3.91 -12.51 -32.29
C GLU A 34 3.79 -13.70 -33.24
N ALA A 35 4.86 -14.05 -33.95
CA ALA A 35 4.85 -15.20 -34.86
C ALA A 35 4.59 -16.50 -34.09
N TRP A 36 5.25 -16.69 -32.95
CA TRP A 36 5.06 -17.89 -32.13
C TRP A 36 3.65 -18.01 -31.56
N VAL A 37 3.04 -16.90 -31.13
CA VAL A 37 1.64 -16.86 -30.66
C VAL A 37 0.64 -17.14 -31.82
N ALA A 38 0.92 -16.61 -33.02
CA ALA A 38 0.10 -16.85 -34.19
C ALA A 38 0.08 -18.34 -34.59
N ASP A 39 1.24 -19.00 -34.57
CA ASP A 39 1.39 -20.43 -34.86
C ASP A 39 0.71 -21.32 -33.80
N ALA A 40 0.63 -20.89 -32.57
CA ALA A 40 0.04 -21.64 -31.46
C ALA A 40 -1.51 -21.72 -31.55
N GLY A 41 -2.16 -20.85 -32.33
CA GLY A 41 -3.60 -20.87 -32.55
C GLY A 41 -4.41 -20.78 -31.24
N ILE A 42 -5.35 -21.73 -31.04
CA ILE A 42 -6.24 -21.74 -29.87
C ILE A 42 -5.55 -21.92 -28.53
N VAL A 43 -4.31 -22.40 -28.52
CA VAL A 43 -3.49 -22.62 -27.31
C VAL A 43 -2.70 -21.36 -26.93
N ALA A 44 -2.59 -20.40 -27.85
CA ALA A 44 -1.83 -19.16 -27.66
C ALA A 44 -2.11 -18.43 -26.33
N PRO A 45 -3.35 -18.25 -25.88
CA PRO A 45 -3.63 -17.59 -24.60
C PRO A 45 -3.04 -18.33 -23.38
N LEU A 46 -3.10 -19.66 -23.37
CA LEU A 46 -2.54 -20.48 -22.28
C LEU A 46 -1.02 -20.40 -22.23
N LEU A 47 -0.38 -20.46 -23.39
CA LEU A 47 1.07 -20.31 -23.51
C LEU A 47 1.51 -18.91 -23.08
N PHE A 48 0.79 -17.87 -23.48
CA PHE A 48 1.07 -16.51 -23.07
C PHE A 48 0.93 -16.32 -21.55
N VAL A 49 -0.14 -16.83 -20.94
CA VAL A 49 -0.34 -16.78 -19.48
C VAL A 49 0.77 -17.52 -18.74
N GLY A 50 1.18 -18.70 -19.21
CA GLY A 50 2.28 -19.47 -18.66
C GLY A 50 3.63 -18.75 -18.77
N LEU A 51 3.91 -18.17 -19.94
CA LEU A 51 5.10 -17.37 -20.19
C LEU A 51 5.12 -16.14 -19.28
N TYR A 52 3.99 -15.43 -19.15
CA TYR A 52 3.89 -14.28 -18.27
C TYR A 52 4.16 -14.66 -16.81
N ALA A 53 3.56 -15.75 -16.34
CA ALA A 53 3.77 -16.24 -14.99
C ALA A 53 5.23 -16.58 -14.72
N LEU A 54 5.88 -17.30 -15.64
CA LEU A 54 7.30 -17.65 -15.55
C LEU A 54 8.19 -16.41 -15.56
N ALA A 55 7.94 -15.48 -16.49
CA ALA A 55 8.68 -14.24 -16.62
C ALA A 55 8.60 -13.37 -15.35
N THR A 56 7.43 -13.34 -14.68
CA THR A 56 7.26 -12.65 -13.40
C THR A 56 8.15 -13.26 -12.32
N VAL A 57 8.22 -14.58 -12.24
CA VAL A 57 9.09 -15.30 -11.30
C VAL A 57 10.57 -15.02 -11.61
N LEU A 58 10.93 -14.89 -12.88
CA LEU A 58 12.31 -14.62 -13.35
C LEU A 58 12.67 -13.13 -13.37
N PHE A 59 11.90 -12.27 -12.72
CA PHE A 59 12.14 -10.82 -12.62
C PHE A 59 12.13 -10.07 -13.96
N MET A 60 11.49 -10.60 -15.01
CA MET A 60 11.26 -9.83 -16.23
C MET A 60 10.28 -8.67 -15.98
N PRO A 61 10.47 -7.52 -16.66
CA PRO A 61 9.55 -6.40 -16.54
C PRO A 61 8.15 -6.76 -17.03
N GLY A 62 7.16 -6.82 -16.12
CA GLY A 62 5.78 -7.16 -16.45
C GLY A 62 5.13 -6.18 -17.43
N SER A 63 5.58 -4.92 -17.46
CA SER A 63 5.08 -3.92 -18.41
C SER A 63 5.28 -4.32 -19.88
N VAL A 64 6.40 -4.94 -20.20
CA VAL A 64 6.68 -5.42 -21.57
C VAL A 64 5.65 -6.48 -21.98
N LEU A 65 5.41 -7.46 -21.11
CA LEU A 65 4.43 -8.53 -21.37
C LEU A 65 3.00 -7.99 -21.41
N THR A 66 2.67 -7.01 -20.56
CA THR A 66 1.34 -6.40 -20.56
C THR A 66 1.07 -5.64 -21.87
N LEU A 67 2.07 -4.90 -22.38
CA LEU A 67 1.99 -4.24 -23.68
C LEU A 67 1.85 -5.28 -24.81
N ALA A 68 2.69 -6.32 -24.80
CA ALA A 68 2.62 -7.40 -25.79
C ALA A 68 1.25 -8.10 -25.77
N GLY A 69 0.71 -8.43 -24.62
CA GLY A 69 -0.62 -9.01 -24.48
C GLY A 69 -1.73 -8.14 -25.06
N GLY A 70 -1.61 -6.81 -24.94
CA GLY A 70 -2.51 -5.85 -25.58
C GLY A 70 -2.39 -5.84 -27.09
N ALA A 71 -1.16 -5.86 -27.60
CA ALA A 71 -0.89 -5.92 -29.04
C ALA A 71 -1.38 -7.23 -29.65
N LEU A 72 -1.18 -8.36 -28.99
CA LEU A 72 -1.52 -9.70 -29.49
C LEU A 72 -3.03 -10.02 -29.44
N PHE A 73 -3.65 -9.74 -28.29
CA PHE A 73 -5.01 -10.21 -27.99
C PHE A 73 -6.05 -9.08 -27.91
N GLY A 74 -5.63 -7.85 -28.17
CA GLY A 74 -6.51 -6.67 -28.10
C GLY A 74 -6.82 -6.22 -26.65
N PRO A 75 -7.68 -5.18 -26.49
CA PRO A 75 -7.85 -4.51 -25.21
C PRO A 75 -8.58 -5.35 -24.15
N VAL A 76 -9.58 -6.13 -24.53
CA VAL A 76 -10.42 -6.89 -23.58
C VAL A 76 -9.77 -8.22 -23.21
N LEU A 77 -9.54 -9.09 -24.19
CA LEU A 77 -8.94 -10.41 -23.94
C LEU A 77 -7.49 -10.28 -23.49
N GLY A 78 -6.73 -9.33 -24.06
CA GLY A 78 -5.38 -9.03 -23.59
C GLY A 78 -5.34 -8.60 -22.13
N THR A 79 -6.30 -7.77 -21.66
CA THR A 79 -6.39 -7.41 -20.22
C THR A 79 -6.66 -8.64 -19.37
N LEU A 80 -7.56 -9.51 -19.77
CA LEU A 80 -7.89 -10.73 -19.04
C LEU A 80 -6.67 -11.66 -18.93
N TYR A 81 -5.99 -11.94 -20.04
CA TYR A 81 -4.83 -12.83 -20.08
C TYR A 81 -3.63 -12.23 -19.32
N ASN A 82 -3.38 -10.93 -19.47
CA ASN A 82 -2.37 -10.21 -18.69
C ASN A 82 -2.65 -10.31 -17.20
N LEU A 83 -3.89 -10.09 -16.78
CA LEU A 83 -4.28 -10.11 -15.37
C LEU A 83 -4.12 -11.52 -14.77
N ILE A 84 -4.56 -12.56 -15.51
CA ILE A 84 -4.39 -13.95 -15.09
C ILE A 84 -2.91 -14.31 -15.03
N GLY A 85 -2.12 -13.99 -16.06
CA GLY A 85 -0.70 -14.30 -16.14
C GLY A 85 0.10 -13.60 -15.04
N ALA A 86 -0.11 -12.29 -14.86
CA ALA A 86 0.54 -11.51 -13.81
C ALA A 86 0.18 -12.00 -12.40
N THR A 87 -1.10 -12.32 -12.16
CA THR A 87 -1.56 -12.82 -10.85
C THR A 87 -1.01 -14.21 -10.58
N SER A 88 -0.97 -15.10 -11.59
CA SER A 88 -0.37 -16.43 -11.47
C SER A 88 1.13 -16.34 -11.19
N GLY A 89 1.86 -15.46 -11.88
CA GLY A 89 3.28 -15.23 -11.62
C GLY A 89 3.53 -14.62 -10.24
N ALA A 90 2.70 -13.67 -9.82
CA ALA A 90 2.74 -13.10 -8.48
C ALA A 90 2.51 -14.16 -7.40
N LEU A 91 1.54 -15.07 -7.61
CA LEU A 91 1.27 -16.20 -6.75
C LEU A 91 2.47 -17.13 -6.65
N LEU A 92 3.08 -17.52 -7.76
CA LEU A 92 4.25 -18.38 -7.78
C LEU A 92 5.43 -17.75 -7.02
N ALA A 93 5.74 -16.47 -7.28
CA ALA A 93 6.80 -15.73 -6.59
C ALA A 93 6.54 -15.65 -5.07
N PHE A 94 5.30 -15.37 -4.68
CA PHE A 94 4.86 -15.35 -3.29
C PHE A 94 5.04 -16.73 -2.61
N LEU A 95 4.63 -17.82 -3.27
CA LEU A 95 4.76 -19.18 -2.74
C LEU A 95 6.22 -19.61 -2.64
N VAL A 96 7.05 -19.27 -3.65
CA VAL A 96 8.49 -19.51 -3.61
C VAL A 96 9.11 -18.86 -2.36
N ALA A 97 8.84 -17.57 -2.12
CA ALA A 97 9.35 -16.90 -0.93
C ALA A 97 8.81 -17.52 0.36
N ARG A 98 7.51 -17.82 0.42
CA ARG A 98 6.86 -18.39 1.61
C ARG A 98 7.40 -19.74 2.01
N TYR A 99 7.59 -20.64 1.07
CA TYR A 99 8.00 -22.02 1.38
C TYR A 99 9.51 -22.23 1.36
N LEU A 100 10.28 -21.39 0.66
CA LEU A 100 11.72 -21.56 0.57
C LEU A 100 12.52 -20.68 1.54
N ALA A 101 12.04 -19.47 1.82
CA ALA A 101 12.83 -18.46 2.53
C ALA A 101 12.22 -17.96 3.84
N SER A 102 10.90 -18.18 4.10
CA SER A 102 10.22 -17.58 5.27
C SER A 102 10.82 -18.03 6.59
N ASP A 103 11.13 -19.32 6.75
CA ASP A 103 11.67 -19.86 8.00
C ASP A 103 13.03 -19.24 8.33
N TRP A 104 13.90 -19.08 7.32
CA TRP A 104 15.22 -18.47 7.47
C TRP A 104 15.13 -16.98 7.78
N VAL A 105 14.23 -16.27 7.10
CA VAL A 105 14.00 -14.84 7.31
C VAL A 105 13.39 -14.59 8.69
N GLN A 106 12.41 -15.39 9.10
CA GLN A 106 11.79 -15.27 10.42
C GLN A 106 12.77 -15.57 11.55
N ALA A 107 13.64 -16.57 11.40
CA ALA A 107 14.69 -16.86 12.38
C ALA A 107 15.67 -15.67 12.53
N LYS A 108 15.99 -15.00 11.44
CA LYS A 108 16.90 -13.84 11.44
C LYS A 108 16.27 -12.55 11.97
N ILE A 109 14.99 -12.33 11.67
CA ILE A 109 14.21 -11.19 12.16
C ILE A 109 13.72 -11.41 13.59
N GLY A 110 13.38 -12.64 13.96
CA GLY A 110 12.88 -13.03 15.29
C GLY A 110 13.91 -12.90 16.39
N GLY A 111 15.22 -12.96 16.06
CA GLY A 111 16.31 -12.70 17.01
C GLY A 111 16.44 -11.23 17.42
N ASP A 112 15.89 -10.29 16.62
CA ASP A 112 15.88 -8.85 16.88
C ASP A 112 14.42 -8.37 17.10
N SER A 113 13.85 -8.76 18.23
CA SER A 113 12.43 -8.59 18.59
C SER A 113 11.96 -7.12 18.62
N GLY A 114 12.85 -6.15 18.53
CA GLY A 114 12.59 -4.72 18.55
C GLY A 114 13.06 -3.95 17.32
N GLY A 115 13.71 -4.61 16.36
CA GLY A 115 14.30 -3.96 15.19
C GLY A 115 13.26 -3.32 14.24
N ARG A 116 13.68 -2.29 13.51
CA ARG A 116 12.86 -1.59 12.51
C ARG A 116 12.23 -2.53 11.49
N THR A 117 12.95 -3.59 11.10
CA THR A 117 12.49 -4.60 10.14
C THR A 117 11.30 -5.38 10.69
N SER A 118 11.36 -5.84 11.95
CA SER A 118 10.25 -6.55 12.61
C SER A 118 8.99 -5.66 12.71
N GLN A 119 9.16 -4.38 13.02
CA GLN A 119 8.04 -3.43 13.07
C GLN A 119 7.39 -3.20 11.69
N LEU A 120 8.19 -3.13 10.61
CA LEU A 120 7.68 -3.03 9.24
C LEU A 120 6.85 -4.25 8.85
N PHE A 121 7.36 -5.47 9.11
CA PHE A 121 6.61 -6.70 8.83
C PHE A 121 5.29 -6.76 9.58
N LYS A 122 5.29 -6.46 10.89
CA LYS A 122 4.07 -6.37 11.70
C LYS A 122 3.08 -5.33 11.18
N GLY A 123 3.58 -4.17 10.71
CA GLY A 123 2.75 -3.14 10.11
C GLY A 123 2.07 -3.61 8.81
N VAL A 124 2.82 -4.28 7.94
CA VAL A 124 2.31 -4.85 6.68
C VAL A 124 1.28 -5.95 6.96
N GLU A 125 1.55 -6.84 7.93
CA GLU A 125 0.65 -7.92 8.33
C GLU A 125 -0.64 -7.39 8.96
N ALA A 126 -0.57 -6.33 9.76
CA ALA A 126 -1.73 -5.70 10.38
C ALA A 126 -2.68 -5.04 9.35
N GLU A 127 -2.13 -4.48 8.27
CA GLU A 127 -2.92 -3.90 7.17
C GLU A 127 -3.42 -4.97 6.17
N GLY A 128 -2.77 -6.14 6.10
CA GLY A 128 -3.19 -7.30 5.30
C GLY A 128 -3.49 -6.96 3.84
N TRP A 129 -4.70 -7.32 3.37
CA TRP A 129 -5.15 -7.08 2.00
C TRP A 129 -5.12 -5.60 1.59
N ARG A 130 -5.29 -4.66 2.53
CA ARG A 130 -5.27 -3.21 2.26
C ARG A 130 -3.89 -2.73 1.83
N PHE A 131 -2.84 -3.30 2.45
CA PHE A 131 -1.48 -3.01 2.03
C PHE A 131 -1.20 -3.54 0.63
N VAL A 132 -1.66 -4.77 0.31
CA VAL A 132 -1.55 -5.33 -1.04
C VAL A 132 -2.28 -4.44 -2.04
N ALA A 133 -3.54 -4.07 -1.78
CA ALA A 133 -4.33 -3.19 -2.63
C ALA A 133 -3.63 -1.84 -2.88
N PHE A 134 -3.11 -1.22 -1.82
CA PHE A 134 -2.36 0.03 -1.93
C PHE A 134 -1.15 -0.10 -2.85
N THR A 135 -0.34 -1.14 -2.66
CA THR A 135 0.88 -1.33 -3.47
C THR A 135 0.62 -1.71 -4.93
N ARG A 136 -0.58 -2.21 -5.26
CA ARG A 136 -1.01 -2.46 -6.65
C ARG A 136 -1.51 -1.18 -7.34
N LEU A 137 -2.19 -0.31 -6.60
CA LEU A 137 -2.68 0.97 -7.11
C LEU A 137 -1.58 2.02 -7.20
N VAL A 138 -0.59 1.96 -6.29
CA VAL A 138 0.52 2.92 -6.22
C VAL A 138 1.82 2.19 -6.50
N PRO A 139 2.40 2.30 -7.70
CA PRO A 139 3.60 1.54 -8.09
C PRO A 139 4.88 2.13 -7.46
N LEU A 140 4.97 2.10 -6.13
CA LEU A 140 6.15 2.57 -5.38
C LEU A 140 7.29 1.56 -5.38
N PHE A 141 6.99 0.29 -5.57
CA PHE A 141 7.95 -0.80 -5.51
C PHE A 141 7.94 -1.62 -6.81
N PRO A 142 9.09 -2.17 -7.22
CA PRO A 142 9.13 -3.10 -8.34
C PRO A 142 8.20 -4.29 -8.09
N PHE A 143 7.31 -4.56 -9.04
CA PHE A 143 6.25 -5.58 -8.93
C PHE A 143 6.78 -6.95 -8.50
N ASN A 144 7.84 -7.42 -9.18
CA ASN A 144 8.41 -8.73 -8.93
C ASN A 144 8.98 -8.85 -7.52
N LEU A 145 9.79 -7.86 -7.09
CA LEU A 145 10.37 -7.84 -5.74
C LEU A 145 9.30 -7.84 -4.66
N LEU A 146 8.22 -7.07 -4.87
CA LEU A 146 7.13 -6.97 -3.92
C LEU A 146 6.41 -8.31 -3.71
N ASN A 147 6.24 -9.12 -4.76
CA ASN A 147 5.60 -10.42 -4.66
C ASN A 147 6.39 -11.37 -3.73
N TYR A 148 7.71 -11.40 -3.87
CA TYR A 148 8.58 -12.16 -2.98
C TYR A 148 8.55 -11.61 -1.55
N ALA A 149 8.63 -10.28 -1.39
CA ALA A 149 8.59 -9.65 -0.06
C ALA A 149 7.28 -9.96 0.69
N LEU A 150 6.13 -9.89 0.00
CA LEU A 150 4.83 -10.23 0.58
C LEU A 150 4.71 -11.73 0.92
N GLY A 151 5.37 -12.60 0.16
CA GLY A 151 5.47 -14.03 0.48
C GLY A 151 6.17 -14.33 1.80
N LEU A 152 7.07 -13.45 2.26
CA LEU A 152 7.75 -13.58 3.56
C LEU A 152 6.89 -13.13 4.75
N THR A 153 5.77 -12.43 4.50
CA THR A 153 4.82 -11.99 5.53
C THR A 153 3.80 -13.08 5.84
N ARG A 154 2.99 -12.90 6.90
CA ARG A 154 1.90 -13.82 7.27
C ARG A 154 0.56 -13.48 6.61
N ILE A 155 0.54 -12.63 5.58
CA ILE A 155 -0.70 -12.30 4.85
C ILE A 155 -1.34 -13.58 4.31
N PRO A 156 -2.66 -13.82 4.53
CA PRO A 156 -3.36 -14.98 3.99
C PRO A 156 -3.31 -15.02 2.46
N LEU A 157 -3.08 -16.23 1.90
CA LEU A 157 -2.93 -16.41 0.46
C LEU A 157 -4.12 -15.88 -0.34
N LEU A 158 -5.34 -16.14 0.13
CA LEU A 158 -6.56 -15.71 -0.56
C LEU A 158 -6.72 -14.19 -0.56
N GLU A 159 -6.38 -13.52 0.54
CA GLU A 159 -6.38 -12.06 0.62
C GLU A 159 -5.37 -11.45 -0.34
N TYR A 160 -4.16 -12.03 -0.39
CA TYR A 160 -3.12 -11.61 -1.32
C TYR A 160 -3.57 -11.78 -2.78
N LEU A 161 -4.12 -12.95 -3.13
CA LEU A 161 -4.52 -13.29 -4.47
C LEU A 161 -5.66 -12.39 -4.97
N PHE A 162 -6.73 -12.30 -4.17
CA PHE A 162 -7.89 -11.49 -4.49
C PHE A 162 -7.52 -10.00 -4.63
N SER A 163 -6.77 -9.47 -3.68
CA SER A 163 -6.32 -8.08 -3.73
C SER A 163 -5.42 -7.82 -4.93
N THR A 164 -4.50 -8.74 -5.24
CA THR A 164 -3.64 -8.62 -6.42
C THR A 164 -4.48 -8.59 -7.69
N PHE A 165 -5.40 -9.53 -7.88
CA PHE A 165 -6.24 -9.62 -9.07
C PHE A 165 -7.10 -8.36 -9.27
N VAL A 166 -7.81 -7.94 -8.23
CA VAL A 166 -8.75 -6.82 -8.31
C VAL A 166 -8.03 -5.47 -8.49
N PHE A 167 -7.01 -5.21 -7.69
CA PHE A 167 -6.36 -3.91 -7.67
C PHE A 167 -5.27 -3.73 -8.73
N MET A 168 -4.87 -4.80 -9.43
CA MET A 168 -4.07 -4.69 -10.65
C MET A 168 -4.90 -4.33 -11.89
N LEU A 169 -6.22 -4.53 -11.88
CA LEU A 169 -7.08 -4.33 -13.04
C LEU A 169 -6.93 -2.95 -13.70
N PRO A 170 -6.94 -1.82 -12.97
CA PRO A 170 -6.80 -0.50 -13.61
C PRO A 170 -5.48 -0.35 -14.37
N GLY A 171 -4.37 -0.79 -13.75
CA GLY A 171 -3.05 -0.77 -14.38
C GLY A 171 -2.97 -1.72 -15.59
N ALA A 172 -3.44 -2.94 -15.43
CA ALA A 172 -3.47 -3.92 -16.52
C ALA A 172 -4.25 -3.40 -17.72
N LEU A 173 -5.44 -2.82 -17.49
CA LEU A 173 -6.26 -2.24 -18.56
C LEU A 173 -5.53 -1.11 -19.30
N ALA A 174 -4.91 -0.18 -18.56
CA ALA A 174 -4.22 0.96 -19.14
C ALA A 174 -3.02 0.54 -20.00
N TYR A 175 -2.16 -0.34 -19.49
CA TYR A 175 -0.99 -0.82 -20.22
C TYR A 175 -1.38 -1.74 -21.39
N THR A 176 -2.40 -2.59 -21.23
CA THR A 176 -2.91 -3.43 -22.31
C THR A 176 -3.46 -2.57 -23.45
N TYR A 177 -4.26 -1.56 -23.10
CA TYR A 177 -4.81 -0.65 -24.11
C TYR A 177 -3.72 0.16 -24.82
N LEU A 178 -2.66 0.55 -24.09
CA LEU A 178 -1.50 1.21 -24.69
C LEU A 178 -0.79 0.30 -25.71
N GLY A 179 -0.60 -0.98 -25.38
CA GLY A 179 -0.03 -1.98 -26.29
C GLY A 179 -0.88 -2.17 -27.54
N TYR A 180 -2.20 -2.29 -27.37
CA TYR A 180 -3.15 -2.36 -28.48
C TYR A 180 -3.09 -1.10 -29.36
N ALA A 181 -3.13 0.09 -28.77
CA ALA A 181 -3.06 1.35 -29.52
C ALA A 181 -1.73 1.51 -30.28
N GLY A 182 -0.61 1.05 -29.68
CA GLY A 182 0.71 1.05 -30.31
C GLY A 182 0.76 0.17 -31.55
N ARG A 183 0.19 -1.06 -31.49
CA ARG A 183 0.07 -1.96 -32.66
C ARG A 183 -0.78 -1.33 -33.77
N GLU A 184 -1.94 -0.77 -33.42
CA GLU A 184 -2.83 -0.13 -34.38
C GLU A 184 -2.17 1.09 -35.05
N ALA A 185 -1.37 1.84 -34.30
CA ALA A 185 -0.59 2.95 -34.83
C ALA A 185 0.49 2.48 -35.84
N ALA A 186 1.19 1.41 -35.51
CA ALA A 186 2.20 0.81 -36.39
C ALA A 186 1.58 0.23 -37.69
N ALA A 187 0.32 -0.26 -37.62
CA ALA A 187 -0.41 -0.76 -38.75
C ALA A 187 -1.06 0.36 -39.62
N GLY A 188 -0.94 1.62 -39.26
CA GLY A 188 -1.55 2.73 -39.98
C GLY A 188 -3.09 2.76 -39.92
N SER A 189 -3.69 2.14 -38.92
CA SER A 189 -5.14 2.01 -38.76
C SER A 189 -5.82 3.38 -38.60
N GLU A 190 -7.07 3.47 -39.06
CA GLU A 190 -7.89 4.67 -38.81
C GLU A 190 -8.16 4.85 -37.31
N GLY A 191 -8.28 6.13 -36.88
CA GLY A 191 -8.58 6.49 -35.48
C GLY A 191 -7.44 6.29 -34.51
N VAL A 192 -6.18 6.24 -34.97
CA VAL A 192 -4.97 6.13 -34.10
C VAL A 192 -4.94 7.22 -33.04
N ILE A 193 -5.30 8.45 -33.39
CA ILE A 193 -5.34 9.59 -32.45
C ILE A 193 -6.34 9.32 -31.33
N GLN A 194 -7.56 8.83 -31.65
CA GLN A 194 -8.57 8.51 -30.64
C GLN A 194 -8.09 7.37 -29.71
N LYS A 195 -7.51 6.31 -30.27
CA LYS A 195 -6.96 5.17 -29.51
C LYS A 195 -5.82 5.64 -28.59
N GLY A 196 -4.94 6.53 -29.09
CA GLY A 196 -3.88 7.14 -28.31
C GLY A 196 -4.41 8.01 -27.16
N LEU A 197 -5.42 8.84 -27.41
CA LEU A 197 -6.06 9.66 -26.38
C LEU A 197 -6.72 8.81 -25.28
N VAL A 198 -7.39 7.72 -25.65
CA VAL A 198 -7.97 6.78 -24.66
C VAL A 198 -6.88 6.12 -23.84
N ALA A 199 -5.77 5.68 -24.45
CA ALA A 199 -4.62 5.12 -23.72
C ALA A 199 -4.06 6.12 -22.70
N LEU A 200 -3.86 7.38 -23.11
CA LEU A 200 -3.39 8.46 -22.24
C LEU A 200 -4.38 8.76 -21.11
N ALA A 201 -5.69 8.77 -21.40
CA ALA A 201 -6.73 8.97 -20.40
C ALA A 201 -6.71 7.86 -19.33
N LEU A 202 -6.60 6.59 -19.75
CA LEU A 202 -6.49 5.45 -18.83
C LEU A 202 -5.23 5.55 -17.95
N LEU A 203 -4.08 5.89 -18.53
CA LEU A 203 -2.85 6.09 -17.77
C LEU A 203 -2.99 7.26 -16.78
N ALA A 204 -3.64 8.35 -17.18
CA ALA A 204 -3.92 9.48 -16.30
C ALA A 204 -4.81 9.05 -15.12
N VAL A 205 -5.87 8.30 -15.38
CA VAL A 205 -6.74 7.75 -14.32
C VAL A 205 -5.91 6.93 -13.32
N VAL A 206 -5.08 6.02 -13.79
CA VAL A 206 -4.21 5.19 -12.93
C VAL A 206 -3.24 6.05 -12.12
N ALA A 207 -2.63 7.07 -12.74
CA ALA A 207 -1.70 7.98 -12.07
C ALA A 207 -2.36 8.86 -11.00
N PHE A 208 -3.62 9.27 -11.22
CA PHE A 208 -4.36 10.13 -10.29
C PHE A 208 -5.20 9.35 -9.26
N LEU A 209 -5.48 8.06 -9.52
CA LEU A 209 -6.30 7.22 -8.64
C LEU A 209 -5.81 7.21 -7.17
N PRO A 210 -4.50 7.09 -6.87
CA PRO A 210 -4.02 7.14 -5.50
C PRO A 210 -4.35 8.46 -4.80
N ARG A 211 -4.18 9.60 -5.50
CA ARG A 211 -4.51 10.92 -4.98
C ARG A 211 -6.02 11.08 -4.72
N LEU A 212 -6.84 10.53 -5.62
CA LEU A 212 -8.28 10.55 -5.45
C LEU A 212 -8.70 9.71 -4.23
N VAL A 213 -8.15 8.50 -4.09
CA VAL A 213 -8.41 7.63 -2.93
C VAL A 213 -7.96 8.29 -1.63
N GLU A 214 -6.81 8.97 -1.64
CA GLU A 214 -6.32 9.72 -0.48
C GLU A 214 -7.26 10.85 -0.11
N ARG A 215 -7.70 11.67 -1.07
CA ARG A 215 -8.68 12.74 -0.86
C ARG A 215 -10.01 12.22 -0.31
N LEU A 216 -10.52 11.11 -0.85
CA LEU A 216 -11.77 10.49 -0.38
C LEU A 216 -11.65 9.88 1.02
N ARG A 217 -10.43 9.53 1.46
CA ARG A 217 -10.14 9.02 2.80
C ARG A 217 -9.83 10.10 3.81
N GLN A 218 -9.51 11.32 3.37
CA GLN A 218 -9.27 12.45 4.27
C GLN A 218 -10.58 12.77 4.98
N ARG A 219 -10.61 12.52 6.29
CA ARG A 219 -11.69 13.03 7.14
C ARG A 219 -11.55 14.53 7.25
N PRO A 220 -12.65 15.27 7.34
CA PRO A 220 -12.59 16.70 7.56
C PRO A 220 -11.77 16.95 8.84
N MET A 221 -10.69 17.71 8.68
CA MET A 221 -9.85 18.13 9.79
C MET A 221 -10.48 19.37 10.41
N LEU A 222 -10.35 19.49 11.73
CA LEU A 222 -10.74 20.69 12.45
C LEU A 222 -9.60 21.72 12.31
N GLU A 223 -9.94 22.91 11.80
CA GLU A 223 -8.97 24.01 11.74
C GLU A 223 -8.62 24.47 13.16
N ILE A 224 -7.41 24.99 13.33
CA ILE A 224 -6.92 25.35 14.66
C ILE A 224 -7.70 26.53 15.27
N ASP A 225 -8.20 27.41 14.43
CA ASP A 225 -9.03 28.54 14.84
C ASP A 225 -10.42 28.09 15.31
N ASP A 226 -11.03 27.09 14.64
CA ASP A 226 -12.28 26.47 15.06
C ASP A 226 -12.10 25.71 16.40
N LEU A 227 -10.92 25.11 16.62
CA LEU A 227 -10.61 24.50 17.91
C LEU A 227 -10.60 25.56 19.01
N LYS A 228 -9.96 26.74 18.76
CA LYS A 228 -9.93 27.83 19.74
C LYS A 228 -11.33 28.29 20.14
N GLU A 229 -12.20 28.46 19.16
CA GLU A 229 -13.61 28.82 19.43
C GLU A 229 -14.33 27.74 20.26
N ARG A 230 -14.06 26.45 20.00
CA ARG A 230 -14.64 25.35 20.79
C ARG A 230 -14.15 25.37 22.23
N VAL A 231 -12.84 25.57 22.44
CA VAL A 231 -12.24 25.65 23.78
C VAL A 231 -12.80 26.85 24.56
N ASP A 232 -12.87 28.02 23.94
CA ASP A 232 -13.39 29.24 24.58
C ASP A 232 -14.88 29.12 24.89
N GLY A 233 -15.64 28.42 24.05
CA GLY A 233 -17.07 28.18 24.22
C GLY A 233 -17.40 26.95 25.09
N GLY A 234 -16.40 26.24 25.62
CA GLY A 234 -16.61 25.02 26.42
C GLY A 234 -17.33 23.89 25.66
N ARG A 235 -17.15 23.82 24.33
CA ARG A 235 -17.88 22.89 23.45
C ARG A 235 -17.02 21.70 23.04
N GLY A 236 -17.46 20.50 23.41
CA GLY A 236 -16.79 19.25 23.03
C GLY A 236 -15.66 18.86 23.95
N LEU A 237 -14.94 17.81 23.59
CA LEU A 237 -13.78 17.27 24.30
C LEU A 237 -12.51 17.53 23.50
N VAL A 238 -11.50 18.09 24.14
CA VAL A 238 -10.15 18.13 23.60
C VAL A 238 -9.39 16.90 24.10
N LEU A 239 -8.97 16.03 23.19
CA LEU A 239 -8.22 14.82 23.49
C LEU A 239 -6.77 14.98 23.04
N ASP A 240 -5.85 15.09 24.00
CA ASP A 240 -4.41 15.12 23.72
C ASP A 240 -3.84 13.69 23.76
N VAL A 241 -3.37 13.21 22.62
CA VAL A 241 -2.82 11.84 22.46
C VAL A 241 -1.29 11.82 22.53
N ARG A 242 -0.66 12.84 23.06
CA ARG A 242 0.77 12.86 23.36
C ARG A 242 1.06 12.04 24.62
N THR A 243 2.33 11.74 24.82
CA THR A 243 2.78 11.13 26.09
C THR A 243 2.52 12.08 27.26
N VAL A 244 2.40 11.55 28.47
CA VAL A 244 2.24 12.35 29.69
C VAL A 244 3.40 13.35 29.83
N VAL A 245 4.63 12.95 29.49
CA VAL A 245 5.82 13.81 29.51
C VAL A 245 5.69 15.00 28.54
N ASP A 246 5.14 14.77 27.34
CA ASP A 246 4.90 15.86 26.37
C ASP A 246 3.76 16.79 26.83
N PHE A 247 2.75 16.24 27.51
CA PHE A 247 1.55 16.95 27.97
C PHE A 247 1.86 17.89 29.14
N ASP A 248 2.60 17.39 30.14
CA ASP A 248 2.97 18.14 31.36
C ASP A 248 4.30 18.91 31.20
N GLY A 249 4.99 18.73 30.05
CA GLY A 249 6.30 19.31 29.80
C GLY A 249 6.28 20.81 29.45
N GLU A 250 7.40 21.32 28.92
CA GLU A 250 7.58 22.75 28.60
C GLU A 250 6.52 23.30 27.61
N GLN A 251 6.05 22.47 26.68
CA GLN A 251 5.04 22.86 25.70
C GLN A 251 3.64 22.97 26.28
N GLY A 252 3.41 22.40 27.47
CA GLY A 252 2.11 22.40 28.12
C GLY A 252 1.00 21.76 27.26
N HIS A 253 -0.23 22.03 27.64
CA HIS A 253 -1.42 21.51 26.97
C HIS A 253 -2.54 22.57 26.87
N ILE A 254 -3.55 22.31 26.06
CA ILE A 254 -4.73 23.15 25.94
C ILE A 254 -5.58 22.97 27.22
N ARG A 255 -6.15 24.06 27.71
CA ARG A 255 -7.01 24.04 28.90
C ARG A 255 -8.11 22.99 28.79
N ASP A 256 -8.34 22.28 29.88
CA ASP A 256 -9.34 21.21 30.02
C ASP A 256 -9.15 20.04 29.03
N ALA A 257 -7.98 19.89 28.43
CA ALA A 257 -7.68 18.76 27.57
C ALA A 257 -7.49 17.47 28.38
N LEU A 258 -8.16 16.40 27.97
CA LEU A 258 -7.95 15.06 28.51
C LEU A 258 -6.71 14.45 27.88
N ASN A 259 -5.72 14.07 28.68
CA ASN A 259 -4.56 13.34 28.19
C ASN A 259 -4.81 11.83 28.18
N LEU A 260 -4.82 11.27 26.99
CA LEU A 260 -4.89 9.82 26.82
C LEU A 260 -3.93 9.41 25.70
N PRO A 261 -2.71 8.98 26.06
CA PRO A 261 -1.68 8.61 25.09
C PRO A 261 -2.17 7.59 24.06
N LEU A 262 -1.72 7.75 22.80
CA LEU A 262 -2.14 6.89 21.69
C LEU A 262 -1.99 5.40 21.99
N GLU A 263 -0.94 5.02 22.71
CA GLU A 263 -0.62 3.63 23.08
C GLU A 263 -1.67 3.03 24.02
N ALA A 264 -2.22 3.84 24.93
CA ALA A 264 -3.24 3.45 25.91
C ALA A 264 -4.68 3.59 25.37
N LEU A 265 -4.87 4.28 24.24
CA LEU A 265 -6.20 4.66 23.74
C LEU A 265 -7.10 3.45 23.46
N ARG A 266 -6.54 2.31 23.04
CA ARG A 266 -7.32 1.09 22.76
C ARG A 266 -7.93 0.44 24.00
N GLU A 267 -7.28 0.60 25.14
CA GLU A 267 -7.68 -0.01 26.41
C GLU A 267 -8.53 0.94 27.26
N ARG A 268 -8.27 2.25 27.10
CA ARG A 268 -8.86 3.29 27.96
C ARG A 268 -9.86 4.21 27.23
N PHE A 269 -10.32 3.85 26.02
CA PHE A 269 -11.28 4.70 25.26
C PHE A 269 -12.61 4.93 26.00
N THR A 270 -12.97 4.08 26.95
CA THR A 270 -14.17 4.24 27.80
C THR A 270 -14.11 5.48 28.68
N GLU A 271 -12.92 6.05 28.95
CA GLU A 271 -12.74 7.31 29.66
C GLU A 271 -13.28 8.53 28.89
N LEU A 272 -13.51 8.36 27.57
CA LEU A 272 -14.09 9.41 26.73
C LEU A 272 -15.60 9.59 26.96
N GLY A 273 -16.24 8.71 27.73
CA GLY A 273 -17.66 8.67 27.99
C GLY A 273 -18.42 7.74 27.05
N GLU A 274 -19.73 7.60 27.31
CA GLU A 274 -20.59 6.65 26.58
C GLU A 274 -21.28 7.26 25.34
N ASP A 275 -21.15 8.58 25.12
CA ASP A 275 -21.77 9.26 23.98
C ASP A 275 -20.87 9.19 22.73
N PRO A 276 -21.19 8.32 21.76
CA PRO A 276 -20.40 8.17 20.53
C PRO A 276 -20.52 9.38 19.58
N GLU A 277 -21.55 10.20 19.73
CA GLU A 277 -21.78 11.39 18.90
C GLU A 277 -21.09 12.64 19.47
N ARG A 278 -20.50 12.55 20.65
CA ARG A 278 -19.79 13.66 21.28
C ARG A 278 -18.69 14.19 20.36
N PRO A 279 -18.63 15.51 20.09
CA PRO A 279 -17.56 16.10 19.33
C PRO A 279 -16.22 15.99 20.08
N ILE A 280 -15.24 15.30 19.48
CA ILE A 280 -13.90 15.13 20.04
C ILE A 280 -12.89 15.79 19.11
N ALA A 281 -12.14 16.77 19.59
CA ALA A 281 -11.02 17.39 18.92
C ALA A 281 -9.72 16.69 19.35
N ILE A 282 -9.06 15.98 18.44
CA ILE A 282 -7.86 15.18 18.75
C ILE A 282 -6.62 15.98 18.43
N VAL A 283 -5.80 16.23 19.46
CA VAL A 283 -4.56 17.00 19.37
C VAL A 283 -3.36 16.09 19.60
N CYS A 284 -2.29 16.32 18.86
CA CYS A 284 -0.96 15.84 19.20
C CYS A 284 0.07 16.93 18.81
N ARG A 285 1.34 16.62 18.71
CA ARG A 285 2.35 17.64 18.36
C ARG A 285 2.06 18.29 16.99
N THR A 286 1.78 17.47 15.98
CA THR A 286 1.37 17.90 14.63
C THR A 286 0.02 17.27 14.25
N GLU A 287 0.01 16.21 13.44
CA GLU A 287 -1.22 15.52 12.99
C GLU A 287 -1.08 13.99 13.01
N ARG A 288 0.17 13.48 12.99
CA ARG A 288 0.44 12.05 12.74
C ARG A 288 -0.15 11.11 13.79
N ARG A 289 0.00 11.43 15.09
CA ARG A 289 -0.56 10.63 16.20
C ARG A 289 -2.07 10.78 16.26
N SER A 290 -2.60 12.01 16.09
CA SER A 290 -4.03 12.32 16.07
C SER A 290 -4.77 11.57 14.96
N ALA A 291 -4.20 11.45 13.76
CA ALA A 291 -4.81 10.69 12.66
C ALA A 291 -4.95 9.20 12.99
N LYS A 292 -3.95 8.60 13.66
CA LYS A 292 -4.02 7.22 14.14
C LYS A 292 -5.08 7.06 15.23
N ALA A 293 -5.14 8.02 16.16
CA ALA A 293 -6.14 8.03 17.23
C ALA A 293 -7.56 8.13 16.68
N ALA A 294 -7.81 9.02 15.72
CA ALA A 294 -9.10 9.15 15.04
C ALA A 294 -9.53 7.83 14.35
N ALA A 295 -8.58 7.10 13.77
CA ALA A 295 -8.87 5.79 13.17
C ALA A 295 -9.24 4.73 14.22
N VAL A 296 -8.60 4.77 15.41
CA VAL A 296 -8.94 3.88 16.53
C VAL A 296 -10.32 4.20 17.05
N LEU A 297 -10.61 5.47 17.35
CA LEU A 297 -11.89 5.93 17.91
C LEU A 297 -13.06 5.63 16.97
N ALA A 298 -12.86 5.82 15.68
CA ALA A 298 -13.90 5.48 14.70
C ALA A 298 -14.30 4.01 14.69
N ARG A 299 -13.33 3.09 14.97
CA ARG A 299 -13.63 1.65 15.10
C ARG A 299 -14.40 1.33 16.38
N GLN A 300 -14.32 2.21 17.37
CA GLN A 300 -15.03 2.13 18.64
C GLN A 300 -16.38 2.88 18.61
N GLY A 301 -16.79 3.42 17.46
CA GLY A 301 -18.07 4.07 17.27
C GLY A 301 -18.06 5.60 17.36
N PHE A 302 -16.96 6.24 17.77
CA PHE A 302 -16.86 7.70 17.86
C PHE A 302 -16.73 8.34 16.46
N ALA A 303 -17.86 8.64 15.83
CA ALA A 303 -17.91 9.17 14.47
C ALA A 303 -17.42 10.62 14.37
N ASN A 304 -17.61 11.41 15.44
CA ASN A 304 -17.33 12.86 15.48
C ASN A 304 -15.94 13.21 16.04
N ALA A 305 -15.00 12.25 16.01
CA ALA A 305 -13.61 12.46 16.40
C ALA A 305 -12.81 13.08 15.23
N GLN A 306 -12.44 14.35 15.35
CA GLN A 306 -11.77 15.15 14.33
C GLN A 306 -10.30 15.42 14.68
N VAL A 307 -9.42 15.30 13.70
CA VAL A 307 -8.00 15.65 13.83
C VAL A 307 -7.85 17.15 13.72
N VAL A 308 -7.12 17.76 14.65
CA VAL A 308 -6.80 19.19 14.61
C VAL A 308 -5.60 19.43 13.71
N ARG A 309 -5.73 20.33 12.75
CA ARG A 309 -4.68 20.71 11.81
C ARG A 309 -3.54 21.42 12.55
N GLY A 310 -2.30 20.99 12.30
CA GLY A 310 -1.10 21.55 12.92
C GLY A 310 -0.91 21.21 14.40
N GLY A 311 -1.94 20.73 15.10
CA GLY A 311 -1.88 20.31 16.49
C GLY A 311 -1.34 21.36 17.46
N MET A 312 -0.59 20.91 18.49
CA MET A 312 0.01 21.81 19.50
C MET A 312 1.04 22.78 18.89
N THR A 313 1.72 22.40 17.80
CA THR A 313 2.65 23.31 17.12
C THR A 313 1.93 24.57 16.65
N ALA A 314 0.81 24.41 15.93
CA ALA A 314 0.02 25.55 15.44
C ALA A 314 -0.62 26.35 16.59
N TRP A 315 -1.01 25.71 17.70
CA TRP A 315 -1.53 26.38 18.89
C TRP A 315 -0.49 27.30 19.52
N LEU A 316 0.75 26.80 19.68
CA LEU A 316 1.87 27.53 20.26
C LEU A 316 2.35 28.68 19.35
N GLU A 317 2.41 28.46 18.04
CA GLU A 317 2.78 29.49 17.06
C GLU A 317 1.84 30.71 17.10
N ARG A 318 0.57 30.51 17.47
CA ARG A 318 -0.40 31.60 17.67
C ARG A 318 -0.30 32.28 19.04
N GLY A 319 0.57 31.78 19.93
CA GLY A 319 0.75 32.33 21.26
C GLY A 319 -0.48 32.16 22.17
N TRP A 320 -1.34 31.17 21.91
CA TRP A 320 -2.53 30.96 22.72
C TRP A 320 -2.24 30.33 24.07
N PRO A 321 -3.10 30.54 25.09
CA PRO A 321 -2.87 30.04 26.44
C PRO A 321 -2.69 28.53 26.51
N ILE A 322 -1.75 28.13 27.35
CA ILE A 322 -1.49 26.73 27.70
C ILE A 322 -1.52 26.55 29.20
N GLU A 323 -1.87 25.35 29.63
CA GLU A 323 -1.76 24.91 31.03
C GLU A 323 -0.54 24.00 31.20
N ARG A 324 0.02 23.98 32.40
CA ARG A 324 1.16 23.15 32.79
C ARG A 324 0.91 22.60 34.18
N ASN A 325 1.04 21.32 34.37
CA ASN A 325 0.95 20.72 35.69
C ASN A 325 2.30 20.86 36.41
N HIS A 326 2.40 21.82 37.32
CA HIS A 326 3.62 22.12 38.07
C HIS A 326 4.10 21.00 39.02
N GLN A 327 3.38 19.92 39.19
CA GLN A 327 3.75 18.82 40.09
C GLN A 327 4.82 17.87 39.52
N ALA A 328 4.90 17.71 38.18
CA ALA A 328 5.88 16.81 37.57
C ALA A 328 7.34 17.30 37.59
N GLN A 329 7.58 18.59 37.84
CA GLN A 329 8.94 19.16 37.90
C GLN A 329 9.70 18.87 39.21
N LYS A 330 9.07 18.36 40.26
CA LYS A 330 9.72 18.04 41.54
C LYS A 330 10.31 16.64 41.65
N GLU A 331 9.94 15.72 40.76
CA GLU A 331 10.44 14.34 40.82
C GLU A 331 11.68 14.08 39.92
N PHE A 332 12.10 15.04 39.14
CA PHE A 332 13.28 14.93 38.24
C PHE A 332 14.44 15.90 38.62
N ARG A 333 14.49 16.36 39.88
CA ARG A 333 15.67 17.08 40.39
C ARG A 333 16.41 16.28 41.44
#